data_ee6dd04e6a951e514c38bf65b8d2cb52
#
_entry.id   ee6dd04e6a951e514c38bf65b8d2cb52
#
_cell.length_a   1.000
_cell.length_b   1.000
_cell.length_c   1.000
_cell.angle_alpha   90.00
_cell.angle_beta   90.00
_cell.angle_gamma   90.00
#
_symmetry.space_group_name_H-M   'P 1'
#
loop_
_entity.id
_entity.type
_entity.pdbx_description
1 polymer ?
#
loop_
_entity_poly.entity_id
_entity_poly.type
_entity_poly.pdbx_seq_one_letter_code
_entity_poly.pdbx_strand_id
1 'polypeptide(L)'
;DRKNTGLMIKTFLETFKGSGKKKPALILKTNHVNYSLLDREEILKKIHQIKDMVGGVLPNIYLLHGEITDDEMNQLNNDNKVKAFVSFTKGEGYGRPLAEAAITGKPVICSNWSGHTDFLHPNYNVLIGGELKPIHPSSANQFLLKDSQWFNINTDVASKAMKAMFKNYKEYFEKSRKQTQYFKDNWSFDKMVEKINEFMPKIEAAPQMQTLKLPQLKNLPKLGENKQQFPKLKKQEA
;
A
#
# COMPACT_ATOMS: atom_id res chain seq x y z
N ASP A 1 3.46 11.29 -5.88
CA ASP A 1 2.53 10.59 -4.98
C ASP A 1 2.14 9.25 -5.60
N ARG A 2 2.70 8.15 -5.07
CA ARG A 2 2.42 6.78 -5.51
C ARG A 2 0.96 6.38 -5.25
N LYS A 3 0.38 6.81 -4.14
CA LYS A 3 -1.02 6.51 -3.79
C LYS A 3 -2.03 7.26 -4.65
N ASN A 4 -1.58 8.29 -5.38
CA ASN A 4 -2.39 9.07 -6.32
C ASN A 4 -3.66 9.68 -5.69
N THR A 5 -3.55 10.04 -4.42
CA THR A 5 -4.68 10.50 -3.59
C THR A 5 -5.30 11.78 -4.15
N GLY A 6 -4.48 12.71 -4.64
CA GLY A 6 -4.98 13.96 -5.23
C GLY A 6 -5.87 13.71 -6.46
N LEU A 7 -5.46 12.81 -7.37
CA LEU A 7 -6.27 12.45 -8.53
C LEU A 7 -7.57 11.75 -8.09
N MET A 8 -7.49 10.88 -7.09
CA MET A 8 -8.67 10.17 -6.58
C MET A 8 -9.69 11.17 -5.99
N ILE A 9 -9.24 12.14 -5.17
CA ILE A 9 -10.10 13.19 -4.64
C ILE A 9 -10.73 14.01 -5.76
N LYS A 10 -9.93 14.48 -6.72
CA LYS A 10 -10.41 15.26 -7.85
C LYS A 10 -11.48 14.50 -8.63
N THR A 11 -11.18 13.26 -9.03
CA THR A 11 -12.12 12.42 -9.78
C THR A 11 -13.42 12.17 -9.00
N PHE A 12 -13.34 11.93 -7.69
CA PHE A 12 -14.52 11.78 -6.83
C PHE A 12 -15.37 13.05 -6.81
N LEU A 13 -14.77 14.21 -6.61
CA LEU A 13 -15.46 15.50 -6.57
C LEU A 13 -16.14 15.82 -7.91
N GLU A 14 -15.42 15.65 -9.03
CA GLU A 14 -15.97 15.84 -10.38
C GLU A 14 -17.12 14.87 -10.68
N THR A 15 -16.98 13.62 -10.25
CA THR A 15 -17.99 12.58 -10.44
C THR A 15 -19.33 12.92 -9.77
N PHE A 16 -19.30 13.49 -8.57
CA PHE A 16 -20.47 13.75 -7.75
C PHE A 16 -20.80 15.25 -7.59
N LYS A 17 -20.13 16.13 -8.36
CA LYS A 17 -20.44 17.55 -8.45
C LYS A 17 -21.89 17.76 -8.88
N GLY A 18 -22.58 18.67 -8.23
CA GLY A 18 -23.97 18.99 -8.57
C GLY A 18 -24.98 17.89 -8.26
N SER A 19 -24.56 16.75 -7.71
CA SER A 19 -25.50 15.72 -7.26
C SER A 19 -26.42 16.27 -6.17
N GLY A 20 -27.70 15.97 -6.27
CA GLY A 20 -28.73 16.51 -5.36
C GLY A 20 -28.53 16.09 -3.89
N LYS A 21 -29.63 16.00 -3.13
CA LYS A 21 -29.59 15.68 -1.68
C LYS A 21 -28.95 14.33 -1.37
N LYS A 22 -29.09 13.31 -2.24
CA LYS A 22 -28.46 11.99 -2.09
C LYS A 22 -27.14 11.99 -2.85
N LYS A 23 -26.04 12.22 -2.15
CA LYS A 23 -24.68 12.15 -2.67
C LYS A 23 -23.78 11.39 -1.68
N PRO A 24 -22.78 10.62 -2.15
CA PRO A 24 -21.83 9.98 -1.27
C PRO A 24 -20.90 11.02 -0.63
N ALA A 25 -20.21 10.61 0.44
CA ALA A 25 -19.08 11.33 1.00
C ALA A 25 -17.80 10.50 0.87
N LEU A 26 -16.67 11.17 0.88
CA LEU A 26 -15.36 10.53 0.88
C LEU A 26 -14.75 10.62 2.27
N ILE A 27 -14.32 9.49 2.81
CA ILE A 27 -13.50 9.43 4.02
C ILE A 27 -12.06 9.19 3.59
N LEU A 28 -11.16 10.07 3.98
CA LEU A 28 -9.72 9.95 3.77
C LEU A 28 -9.05 9.61 5.09
N LYS A 29 -8.51 8.40 5.21
CA LYS A 29 -7.57 8.05 6.27
C LYS A 29 -6.15 8.26 5.72
N THR A 30 -5.51 9.30 6.14
CA THR A 30 -4.16 9.63 5.66
C THR A 30 -3.41 10.48 6.67
N ASN A 31 -2.10 10.36 6.63
CA ASN A 31 -1.11 11.20 7.30
C ASN A 31 0.13 11.25 6.40
N HIS A 32 1.00 12.23 6.60
CA HIS A 32 2.33 12.23 5.98
C HIS A 32 3.33 11.46 6.87
N VAL A 33 4.34 12.14 7.36
CA VAL A 33 5.42 11.53 8.17
C VAL A 33 5.07 11.50 9.65
N ASN A 34 4.32 12.49 10.12
CA ASN A 34 3.96 12.68 11.52
C ASN A 34 2.45 12.89 11.68
N TYR A 35 1.94 12.67 12.87
CA TYR A 35 0.54 12.94 13.22
C TYR A 35 0.37 14.37 13.81
N SER A 36 1.22 15.33 13.42
CA SER A 36 1.21 16.69 13.93
C SER A 36 0.05 17.52 13.39
N LEU A 37 -0.29 18.59 14.09
CA LEU A 37 -1.27 19.56 13.62
C LEU A 37 -0.85 20.22 12.29
N LEU A 38 0.46 20.49 12.12
CA LEU A 38 1.01 21.07 10.89
C LEU A 38 0.81 20.11 9.71
N ASP A 39 1.05 18.84 9.90
CA ASP A 39 0.79 17.80 8.89
C ASP A 39 -0.70 17.76 8.48
N ARG A 40 -1.59 17.81 9.46
CA ARG A 40 -3.03 17.88 9.22
C ARG A 40 -3.44 19.12 8.43
N GLU A 41 -2.90 20.29 8.77
CA GLU A 41 -3.20 21.53 8.07
C GLU A 41 -2.70 21.52 6.62
N GLU A 42 -1.52 20.96 6.37
CA GLU A 42 -0.99 20.80 5.02
C GLU A 42 -1.90 19.89 4.16
N ILE A 43 -2.36 18.78 4.72
CA ILE A 43 -3.32 17.90 4.03
C ILE A 43 -4.63 18.63 3.74
N LEU A 44 -5.18 19.34 4.71
CA LEU A 44 -6.40 20.13 4.54
C LEU A 44 -6.22 21.21 3.45
N LYS A 45 -5.09 21.90 3.42
CA LYS A 45 -4.76 22.89 2.39
C LYS A 45 -4.78 22.26 0.99
N LYS A 46 -4.18 21.08 0.82
CA LYS A 46 -4.21 20.34 -0.46
C LYS A 46 -5.64 19.93 -0.86
N ILE A 47 -6.44 19.48 0.10
CA ILE A 47 -7.86 19.15 -0.15
C ILE A 47 -8.63 20.40 -0.60
N HIS A 48 -8.45 21.54 0.06
CA HIS A 48 -9.10 22.80 -0.32
C HIS A 48 -8.68 23.25 -1.72
N GLN A 49 -7.40 23.21 -2.05
CA GLN A 49 -6.92 23.52 -3.40
C GLN A 49 -7.62 22.67 -4.48
N ILE A 50 -7.80 21.37 -4.23
CA ILE A 50 -8.50 20.49 -5.19
C ILE A 50 -9.98 20.87 -5.26
N LYS A 51 -10.63 21.18 -4.13
CA LYS A 51 -12.03 21.63 -4.11
C LYS A 51 -12.21 22.93 -4.88
N ASP A 52 -11.31 23.88 -4.73
CA ASP A 52 -11.35 25.17 -5.43
C ASP A 52 -11.15 24.99 -6.94
N MET A 53 -10.24 24.10 -7.36
CA MET A 53 -10.04 23.75 -8.77
C MET A 53 -11.29 23.13 -9.41
N VAL A 54 -12.01 22.27 -8.68
CA VAL A 54 -13.23 21.64 -9.20
C VAL A 54 -14.41 22.59 -9.15
N GLY A 55 -14.53 23.37 -8.09
CA GLY A 55 -15.58 24.39 -7.89
C GLY A 55 -17.02 23.85 -7.87
N GLY A 56 -17.97 24.71 -7.54
CA GLY A 56 -19.40 24.40 -7.52
C GLY A 56 -19.86 23.62 -6.29
N VAL A 57 -21.03 22.98 -6.36
CA VAL A 57 -21.60 22.23 -5.24
C VAL A 57 -20.98 20.84 -5.18
N LEU A 58 -20.14 20.62 -4.19
CA LEU A 58 -19.33 19.42 -4.05
C LEU A 58 -19.86 18.46 -2.97
N PRO A 59 -19.57 17.15 -3.07
CA PRO A 59 -19.78 16.22 -1.98
C PRO A 59 -18.82 16.48 -0.81
N ASN A 60 -19.18 15.97 0.37
CA ASN A 60 -18.34 16.11 1.56
C ASN A 60 -17.09 15.22 1.50
N ILE A 61 -15.99 15.74 2.06
CA ILE A 61 -14.77 15.00 2.34
C ILE A 61 -14.52 15.07 3.85
N TYR A 62 -14.31 13.94 4.47
CA TYR A 62 -13.93 13.79 5.88
C TYR A 62 -12.50 13.31 5.97
N LEU A 63 -11.66 14.02 6.70
CA LEU A 63 -10.28 13.64 6.97
C LEU A 63 -10.18 12.94 8.32
N LEU A 64 -9.75 11.69 8.32
CA LEU A 64 -9.29 10.97 9.49
C LEU A 64 -7.76 11.08 9.54
N HIS A 65 -7.28 12.01 10.34
CA HIS A 65 -5.86 12.25 10.56
C HIS A 65 -5.47 11.80 11.98
N GLY A 66 -4.31 11.22 12.10
CA GLY A 66 -3.82 10.70 13.38
C GLY A 66 -3.59 9.20 13.34
N GLU A 67 -3.10 8.66 14.43
CA GLU A 67 -2.94 7.24 14.62
C GLU A 67 -4.30 6.58 14.85
N ILE A 68 -4.49 5.45 14.24
CA ILE A 68 -5.67 4.59 14.38
C ILE A 68 -5.15 3.18 14.61
N THR A 69 -5.64 2.52 15.64
CA THR A 69 -5.31 1.13 15.96
C THR A 69 -5.87 0.17 14.90
N ASP A 70 -5.34 -1.05 14.84
CA ASP A 70 -5.86 -2.07 13.92
C ASP A 70 -7.33 -2.39 14.21
N ASP A 71 -7.76 -2.36 15.48
CA ASP A 71 -9.16 -2.56 15.86
C ASP A 71 -10.06 -1.41 15.38
N GLU A 72 -9.63 -0.17 15.51
CA GLU A 72 -10.37 0.99 14.98
C GLU A 72 -10.43 0.97 13.46
N MET A 73 -9.35 0.58 12.76
CA MET A 73 -9.37 0.38 11.32
C MET A 73 -10.34 -0.74 10.92
N ASN A 74 -10.37 -1.83 11.67
CA ASN A 74 -11.32 -2.91 11.44
C ASN A 74 -12.76 -2.45 11.68
N GLN A 75 -13.02 -1.67 12.72
CA GLN A 75 -14.34 -1.06 12.96
C GLN A 75 -14.74 -0.14 11.81
N LEU A 76 -13.83 0.74 11.35
CA LEU A 76 -14.08 1.61 10.21
C LEU A 76 -14.44 0.81 8.95
N ASN A 77 -13.66 -0.22 8.65
CA ASN A 77 -13.90 -1.07 7.49
C ASN A 77 -15.21 -1.86 7.59
N ASN A 78 -15.69 -2.17 8.81
CA ASN A 78 -16.95 -2.88 9.03
C ASN A 78 -18.16 -1.93 9.23
N ASP A 79 -17.94 -0.62 9.41
CA ASP A 79 -19.05 0.31 9.60
C ASP A 79 -20.04 0.25 8.42
N ASN A 80 -21.33 0.21 8.75
CA ASN A 80 -22.38 0.08 7.74
C ASN A 80 -22.57 1.33 6.87
N LYS A 81 -22.06 2.48 7.28
CA LYS A 81 -22.06 3.73 6.53
C LYS A 81 -20.90 3.78 5.52
N VAL A 82 -19.82 3.05 5.76
CA VAL A 82 -18.72 2.87 4.82
C VAL A 82 -19.14 1.84 3.78
N LYS A 83 -19.36 2.28 2.56
CA LYS A 83 -19.96 1.46 1.51
C LYS A 83 -18.96 0.82 0.56
N ALA A 84 -17.85 1.48 0.30
CA ALA A 84 -16.86 1.00 -0.67
C ALA A 84 -15.47 1.52 -0.32
N PHE A 85 -14.47 0.81 -0.80
CA PHE A 85 -13.08 1.24 -0.77
C PHE A 85 -12.64 1.67 -2.17
N VAL A 86 -11.96 2.81 -2.27
CA VAL A 86 -11.47 3.35 -3.54
C VAL A 86 -9.98 3.68 -3.44
N SER A 87 -9.18 3.19 -4.39
CA SER A 87 -7.75 3.49 -4.46
C SER A 87 -7.27 3.57 -5.90
N PHE A 88 -6.66 4.68 -6.28
CA PHE A 88 -6.06 4.88 -7.61
C PHE A 88 -4.54 4.80 -7.56
N THR A 89 -4.04 3.91 -6.72
CA THR A 89 -2.59 3.71 -6.56
C THR A 89 -1.92 3.40 -7.89
N LYS A 90 -0.72 3.92 -8.06
CA LYS A 90 0.13 3.70 -9.24
C LYS A 90 0.91 2.39 -9.19
N GLY A 91 0.90 1.74 -8.03
CA GLY A 91 1.53 0.45 -7.77
C GLY A 91 1.58 0.12 -6.27
N GLU A 92 1.38 -1.14 -5.95
CA GLU A 92 1.46 -1.69 -4.59
C GLU A 92 2.32 -2.95 -4.60
N GLY A 93 3.13 -3.16 -3.57
CA GLY A 93 3.77 -4.46 -3.38
C GLY A 93 2.74 -5.55 -3.13
N TYR A 94 1.91 -5.37 -2.11
CA TYR A 94 0.79 -6.24 -1.79
C TYR A 94 -0.55 -5.48 -1.84
N GLY A 95 -0.64 -4.36 -1.12
CA GLY A 95 -1.88 -3.58 -1.03
C GLY A 95 -2.72 -3.92 0.20
N ARG A 96 -2.11 -3.98 1.40
CA ARG A 96 -2.79 -4.33 2.66
C ARG A 96 -4.15 -3.63 2.85
N PRO A 97 -4.32 -2.31 2.62
CA PRO A 97 -5.64 -1.67 2.79
C PRO A 97 -6.71 -2.20 1.83
N LEU A 98 -6.31 -2.63 0.63
CA LEU A 98 -7.21 -3.25 -0.35
C LEU A 98 -7.62 -4.66 0.10
N ALA A 99 -6.69 -5.43 0.66
CA ALA A 99 -6.96 -6.74 1.22
C ALA A 99 -7.92 -6.65 2.42
N GLU A 100 -7.68 -5.72 3.34
CA GLU A 100 -8.54 -5.46 4.50
C GLU A 100 -9.97 -5.10 4.09
N ALA A 101 -10.14 -4.22 3.10
CA ALA A 101 -11.45 -3.88 2.57
C ALA A 101 -12.14 -5.08 1.90
N ALA A 102 -11.40 -5.88 1.13
CA ALA A 102 -11.92 -7.05 0.46
C ALA A 102 -12.39 -8.15 1.44
N ILE A 103 -11.62 -8.37 2.53
CA ILE A 103 -11.96 -9.35 3.57
C ILE A 103 -13.22 -8.94 4.34
N THR A 104 -13.41 -7.64 4.59
CA THR A 104 -14.60 -7.12 5.30
C THR A 104 -15.85 -7.06 4.42
N GLY A 105 -15.76 -7.49 3.17
CA GLY A 105 -16.89 -7.54 2.25
C GLY A 105 -17.30 -6.18 1.69
N LYS A 106 -16.40 -5.21 1.67
CA LYS A 106 -16.65 -3.93 1.01
C LYS A 106 -16.37 -4.04 -0.48
N PRO A 107 -17.23 -3.51 -1.35
CA PRO A 107 -16.91 -3.32 -2.75
C PRO A 107 -15.63 -2.50 -2.94
N VAL A 108 -14.75 -2.93 -3.83
CA VAL A 108 -13.47 -2.28 -4.11
C VAL A 108 -13.45 -1.72 -5.52
N ILE A 109 -13.01 -0.46 -5.67
CA ILE A 109 -12.65 0.16 -6.95
C ILE A 109 -11.17 0.52 -6.87
N CYS A 110 -10.35 -0.05 -7.73
CA CYS A 110 -8.91 0.26 -7.73
C CYS A 110 -8.29 0.16 -9.12
N SER A 111 -7.02 0.58 -9.23
CA SER A 111 -6.22 0.38 -10.44
C SER A 111 -6.04 -1.11 -10.74
N ASN A 112 -6.10 -1.47 -12.02
CA ASN A 112 -5.83 -2.84 -12.48
C ASN A 112 -4.33 -3.04 -12.74
N TRP A 113 -3.51 -2.91 -11.69
CA TRP A 113 -2.06 -2.98 -11.84
C TRP A 113 -1.36 -3.33 -10.52
N SER A 114 -0.38 -4.25 -10.59
CA SER A 114 0.52 -4.64 -9.49
C SER A 114 -0.07 -5.55 -8.40
N GLY A 115 0.61 -5.75 -7.29
CA GLY A 115 0.42 -6.87 -6.35
C GLY A 115 -0.99 -7.10 -5.80
N HIS A 116 -1.84 -6.09 -5.75
CA HIS A 116 -3.22 -6.30 -5.29
C HIS A 116 -4.12 -7.02 -6.31
N THR A 117 -3.71 -7.08 -7.57
CA THR A 117 -4.44 -7.83 -8.60
C THR A 117 -4.37 -9.35 -8.40
N ASP A 118 -3.42 -9.82 -7.60
CA ASP A 118 -3.27 -11.24 -7.30
C ASP A 118 -4.45 -11.78 -6.47
N PHE A 119 -4.96 -10.97 -5.52
CA PHE A 119 -6.03 -11.37 -4.62
C PHE A 119 -7.39 -10.72 -4.91
N LEU A 120 -7.45 -9.67 -5.73
CA LEU A 120 -8.71 -9.05 -6.14
C LEU A 120 -9.23 -9.68 -7.44
N HIS A 121 -10.19 -10.58 -7.32
CA HIS A 121 -10.75 -11.25 -8.48
C HIS A 121 -11.52 -10.26 -9.39
N PRO A 122 -11.25 -10.22 -10.71
CA PRO A 122 -11.81 -9.20 -11.61
C PRO A 122 -13.33 -9.24 -11.74
N ASN A 123 -13.95 -10.41 -11.56
CA ASN A 123 -15.41 -10.52 -11.61
C ASN A 123 -16.12 -10.01 -10.34
N TYR A 124 -15.39 -9.81 -9.25
CA TYR A 124 -15.95 -9.43 -7.96
C TYR A 124 -15.59 -8.00 -7.53
N ASN A 125 -14.60 -7.40 -8.18
CA ASN A 125 -14.11 -6.05 -7.93
C ASN A 125 -14.17 -5.20 -9.19
N VAL A 126 -14.04 -3.89 -9.02
CA VAL A 126 -13.94 -2.95 -10.13
C VAL A 126 -12.48 -2.56 -10.32
N LEU A 127 -11.83 -3.23 -11.25
CA LEU A 127 -10.43 -2.97 -11.61
C LEU A 127 -10.38 -2.00 -12.80
N ILE A 128 -9.85 -0.80 -12.55
CA ILE A 128 -9.80 0.27 -13.55
C ILE A 128 -8.54 0.12 -14.41
N GLY A 129 -8.75 -0.08 -15.70
CA GLY A 129 -7.68 -0.11 -16.68
C GLY A 129 -6.98 1.23 -16.85
N GLY A 130 -5.81 1.20 -17.44
CA GLY A 130 -4.98 2.37 -17.65
C GLY A 130 -3.72 2.01 -18.45
N GLU A 131 -2.70 2.83 -18.34
CA GLU A 131 -1.43 2.67 -19.06
C GLU A 131 -0.22 3.02 -18.19
N LEU A 132 0.91 2.39 -18.49
CA LEU A 132 2.19 2.77 -17.89
C LEU A 132 2.72 4.02 -18.61
N LYS A 133 3.08 5.03 -17.83
CA LYS A 133 3.70 6.27 -18.32
C LYS A 133 4.99 6.55 -17.57
N PRO A 134 6.00 7.13 -18.23
CA PRO A 134 7.20 7.59 -17.57
C PRO A 134 6.87 8.47 -16.37
N ILE A 135 7.65 8.36 -15.31
CA ILE A 135 7.53 9.25 -14.16
C ILE A 135 7.90 10.69 -14.56
N HIS A 136 7.35 11.67 -13.83
CA HIS A 136 7.82 13.04 -14.00
C HIS A 136 9.28 13.15 -13.51
N PRO A 137 10.18 13.85 -14.23
CA PRO A 137 11.60 13.94 -13.85
C PRO A 137 11.84 14.41 -12.41
N SER A 138 11.00 15.31 -11.89
CA SER A 138 11.07 15.78 -10.51
C SER A 138 10.74 14.73 -9.45
N SER A 139 10.19 13.59 -9.85
CA SER A 139 9.88 12.47 -8.95
C SER A 139 11.04 11.48 -8.83
N ALA A 140 12.05 11.59 -9.70
CA ALA A 140 13.20 10.69 -9.69
C ALA A 140 14.07 10.95 -8.45
N ASN A 141 14.52 9.88 -7.82
CA ASN A 141 15.41 9.88 -6.65
C ASN A 141 16.20 8.56 -6.60
N GLN A 142 16.90 8.29 -5.49
CA GLN A 142 17.69 7.07 -5.33
C GLN A 142 16.87 5.76 -5.37
N PHE A 143 15.55 5.81 -5.13
CA PHE A 143 14.67 4.64 -5.12
C PHE A 143 13.80 4.56 -6.39
N LEU A 144 13.47 5.71 -6.97
CA LEU A 144 12.64 5.83 -8.16
C LEU A 144 13.50 6.34 -9.32
N LEU A 145 13.96 5.41 -10.16
CA LEU A 145 14.88 5.71 -11.24
C LEU A 145 14.19 6.55 -12.34
N LYS A 146 14.98 7.28 -13.14
CA LYS A 146 14.47 8.19 -14.18
C LYS A 146 13.67 7.49 -15.30
N ASP A 147 13.99 6.23 -15.56
CA ASP A 147 13.35 5.36 -16.54
C ASP A 147 12.16 4.56 -15.98
N SER A 148 11.85 4.76 -14.70
CA SER A 148 10.69 4.12 -14.06
C SER A 148 9.39 4.61 -14.67
N GLN A 149 8.37 3.76 -14.58
CA GLN A 149 7.03 4.06 -15.05
C GLN A 149 6.00 3.91 -13.93
N TRP A 150 4.95 4.71 -13.99
CA TRP A 150 3.81 4.61 -13.12
C TRP A 150 2.53 4.30 -13.89
N PHE A 151 1.71 3.44 -13.30
CA PHE A 151 0.40 3.15 -13.87
C PHE A 151 -0.55 4.32 -13.65
N ASN A 152 -1.14 4.80 -14.73
CA ASN A 152 -2.12 5.88 -14.72
C ASN A 152 -3.46 5.33 -15.17
N ILE A 153 -4.46 5.41 -14.30
CA ILE A 153 -5.81 4.92 -14.57
C ILE A 153 -6.54 5.80 -15.59
N ASN A 154 -7.56 5.21 -16.22
CA ASN A 154 -8.53 5.97 -16.98
C ASN A 154 -9.58 6.59 -16.04
N THR A 155 -9.52 7.91 -15.85
CA THR A 155 -10.40 8.65 -14.93
C THR A 155 -11.86 8.67 -15.35
N ASP A 156 -12.15 8.62 -16.65
CA ASP A 156 -13.54 8.56 -17.14
C ASP A 156 -14.18 7.21 -16.80
N VAL A 157 -13.43 6.13 -16.96
CA VAL A 157 -13.86 4.79 -16.54
C VAL A 157 -14.06 4.75 -15.04
N ALA A 158 -13.14 5.31 -14.26
CA ALA A 158 -13.25 5.38 -12.81
C ALA A 158 -14.49 6.18 -12.36
N SER A 159 -14.75 7.32 -12.98
CA SER A 159 -15.94 8.15 -12.72
C SER A 159 -17.23 7.39 -13.01
N LYS A 160 -17.32 6.72 -14.18
CA LYS A 160 -18.47 5.88 -14.52
C LYS A 160 -18.67 4.73 -13.53
N ALA A 161 -17.59 4.08 -13.12
CA ALA A 161 -17.62 2.98 -12.16
C ALA A 161 -18.11 3.44 -10.78
N MET A 162 -17.63 4.57 -10.28
CA MET A 162 -18.13 5.16 -9.02
C MET A 162 -19.62 5.50 -9.08
N LYS A 163 -20.09 6.12 -10.18
CA LYS A 163 -21.51 6.39 -10.39
C LYS A 163 -22.35 5.11 -10.45
N ALA A 164 -21.89 4.10 -11.18
CA ALA A 164 -22.58 2.82 -11.31
C ALA A 164 -22.68 2.11 -9.95
N MET A 165 -21.58 2.06 -9.18
CA MET A 165 -21.58 1.47 -7.85
C MET A 165 -22.50 2.21 -6.88
N PHE A 166 -22.50 3.53 -6.88
CA PHE A 166 -23.41 4.33 -6.06
C PHE A 166 -24.87 4.07 -6.40
N LYS A 167 -25.20 3.91 -7.69
CA LYS A 167 -26.55 3.71 -8.19
C LYS A 167 -27.08 2.29 -7.93
N ASN A 168 -26.21 1.30 -8.12
CA ASN A 168 -26.55 -0.13 -8.10
C ASN A 168 -25.83 -0.85 -6.95
N TYR A 169 -25.70 -0.22 -5.78
CA TYR A 169 -24.87 -0.69 -4.68
C TYR A 169 -25.10 -2.15 -4.30
N LYS A 170 -26.35 -2.64 -4.31
CA LYS A 170 -26.70 -4.01 -3.93
C LYS A 170 -25.95 -5.05 -4.76
N GLU A 171 -25.85 -4.85 -6.08
CA GLU A 171 -25.14 -5.76 -6.98
C GLU A 171 -23.64 -5.84 -6.63
N TYR A 172 -23.00 -4.70 -6.40
CA TYR A 172 -21.59 -4.65 -6.03
C TYR A 172 -21.33 -5.24 -4.63
N PHE A 173 -22.26 -5.05 -3.72
CA PHE A 173 -22.18 -5.66 -2.39
C PHE A 173 -22.31 -7.20 -2.45
N GLU A 174 -23.16 -7.75 -3.30
CA GLU A 174 -23.24 -9.19 -3.50
C GLU A 174 -21.96 -9.75 -4.11
N LYS A 175 -21.35 -9.04 -5.07
CA LYS A 175 -20.04 -9.39 -5.64
C LYS A 175 -18.93 -9.33 -4.59
N SER A 176 -18.91 -8.32 -3.73
CA SER A 176 -17.88 -8.20 -2.69
C SER A 176 -17.94 -9.32 -1.65
N ARG A 177 -19.12 -9.88 -1.37
CA ARG A 177 -19.23 -11.08 -0.53
C ARG A 177 -18.59 -12.31 -1.18
N LYS A 178 -18.70 -12.45 -2.50
CA LYS A 178 -18.00 -13.50 -3.25
C LYS A 178 -16.49 -13.26 -3.21
N GLN A 179 -16.05 -12.01 -3.28
CA GLN A 179 -14.64 -11.65 -3.09
C GLN A 179 -14.12 -12.05 -1.71
N THR A 180 -14.88 -11.81 -0.64
CA THR A 180 -14.49 -12.24 0.71
C THR A 180 -14.31 -13.75 0.79
N GLN A 181 -15.23 -14.51 0.19
CA GLN A 181 -15.10 -15.97 0.16
C GLN A 181 -13.88 -16.41 -0.65
N TYR A 182 -13.70 -15.85 -1.86
CA TYR A 182 -12.53 -16.11 -2.70
C TYR A 182 -11.21 -15.83 -1.96
N PHE A 183 -11.15 -14.72 -1.20
CA PHE A 183 -9.97 -14.37 -0.41
C PHE A 183 -9.70 -15.40 0.68
N LYS A 184 -10.72 -15.83 1.43
CA LYS A 184 -10.59 -16.86 2.47
C LYS A 184 -10.11 -18.20 1.90
N ASP A 185 -10.63 -18.58 0.74
CA ASP A 185 -10.33 -19.87 0.13
C ASP A 185 -8.92 -19.94 -0.46
N ASN A 186 -8.33 -18.79 -0.86
CA ASN A 186 -7.07 -18.77 -1.60
C ASN A 186 -5.93 -18.04 -0.89
N TRP A 187 -6.23 -17.13 0.06
CA TRP A 187 -5.26 -16.21 0.67
C TRP A 187 -5.29 -16.21 2.20
N SER A 188 -5.93 -17.22 2.81
CA SER A 188 -5.89 -17.41 4.26
C SER A 188 -4.50 -17.84 4.72
N PHE A 189 -4.27 -17.71 6.03
CA PHE A 189 -3.03 -18.18 6.65
C PHE A 189 -2.80 -19.69 6.39
N ASP A 190 -3.84 -20.49 6.48
CA ASP A 190 -3.75 -21.93 6.22
C ASP A 190 -3.32 -22.22 4.78
N LYS A 191 -3.85 -21.47 3.81
CA LYS A 191 -3.44 -21.60 2.40
C LYS A 191 -1.99 -21.14 2.18
N MET A 192 -1.51 -20.18 2.93
CA MET A 192 -0.10 -19.79 2.91
C MET A 192 0.79 -20.90 3.48
N VAL A 193 0.39 -21.53 4.58
CA VAL A 193 1.10 -22.68 5.17
C VAL A 193 1.13 -23.86 4.19
N GLU A 194 0.01 -24.18 3.55
CA GLU A 194 -0.02 -25.22 2.50
C GLU A 194 1.02 -24.95 1.41
N LYS A 195 1.03 -23.75 0.86
CA LYS A 195 2.00 -23.35 -0.19
C LYS A 195 3.44 -23.40 0.28
N ILE A 196 3.74 -22.98 1.50
CA ILE A 196 5.09 -23.06 2.07
C ILE A 196 5.52 -24.53 2.18
N ASN A 197 4.64 -25.40 2.67
CA ASN A 197 4.94 -26.84 2.79
C ASN A 197 5.20 -27.50 1.45
N GLU A 198 4.61 -27.03 0.34
CA GLU A 198 4.93 -27.50 -1.01
C GLU A 198 6.39 -27.18 -1.42
N PHE A 199 6.99 -26.12 -0.88
CA PHE A 199 8.37 -25.73 -1.18
C PHE A 199 9.39 -26.36 -0.22
N MET A 200 9.02 -26.61 1.03
CA MET A 200 9.93 -27.12 2.08
C MET A 200 10.63 -28.44 1.70
N PRO A 201 9.98 -29.46 1.15
CA PRO A 201 10.65 -30.69 0.74
C PRO A 201 11.72 -30.47 -0.33
N LYS A 202 11.55 -29.47 -1.18
CA LYS A 202 12.54 -29.10 -2.21
C LYS A 202 13.79 -28.44 -1.61
N ILE A 203 13.63 -27.75 -0.48
CA ILE A 203 14.75 -27.11 0.25
C ILE A 203 15.53 -28.16 1.02
N GLU A 204 14.87 -29.13 1.66
CA GLU A 204 15.51 -30.24 2.38
C GLU A 204 16.29 -31.17 1.46
N ALA A 205 15.86 -31.29 0.21
CA ALA A 205 16.58 -32.05 -0.82
C ALA A 205 17.79 -31.29 -1.44
N ALA A 206 18.02 -30.04 -1.08
CA ALA A 206 19.19 -29.32 -1.50
C ALA A 206 20.43 -29.98 -0.89
N PRO A 207 21.54 -30.12 -1.64
CA PRO A 207 22.74 -30.85 -1.16
C PRO A 207 23.17 -30.24 0.15
N GLN A 208 23.34 -31.10 1.18
CA GLN A 208 23.93 -30.71 2.46
C GLN A 208 25.22 -29.98 2.16
N MET A 209 25.33 -28.73 2.59
CA MET A 209 26.58 -28.01 2.51
C MET A 209 27.65 -28.91 3.16
N GLN A 210 28.60 -29.38 2.35
CA GLN A 210 29.72 -30.10 2.88
C GLN A 210 30.35 -29.17 3.92
N THR A 211 30.29 -29.59 5.18
CA THR A 211 31.07 -28.93 6.23
C THR A 211 32.53 -29.00 5.81
N LEU A 212 33.03 -27.88 5.32
CA LEU A 212 34.48 -27.76 5.10
C LEU A 212 35.15 -28.11 6.42
N LYS A 213 35.72 -29.28 6.49
CA LYS A 213 36.63 -29.64 7.59
C LYS A 213 37.81 -28.69 7.46
N LEU A 214 37.74 -27.58 8.16
CA LEU A 214 38.90 -26.71 8.32
C LEU A 214 40.06 -27.59 8.82
N PRO A 215 41.24 -27.51 8.19
CA PRO A 215 42.41 -28.23 8.69
C PRO A 215 42.56 -27.86 10.17
N GLN A 216 42.58 -28.86 11.05
CA GLN A 216 42.93 -28.59 12.43
C GLN A 216 44.33 -27.98 12.42
N LEU A 217 44.44 -26.76 12.88
CA LEU A 217 45.71 -26.10 13.18
C LEU A 217 46.41 -26.90 14.31
N LYS A 218 47.00 -28.04 13.93
CA LYS A 218 47.94 -28.75 14.78
C LYS A 218 49.21 -27.92 14.75
N ASN A 219 49.55 -27.36 15.91
CA ASN A 219 50.82 -26.68 16.18
C ASN A 219 50.93 -25.25 15.63
N LEU A 220 50.24 -24.32 16.28
CA LEU A 220 50.80 -22.98 16.39
C LEU A 220 52.08 -23.09 17.26
N PRO A 221 53.25 -22.66 16.79
CA PRO A 221 54.40 -22.53 17.66
C PRO A 221 54.02 -21.59 18.82
N LYS A 222 54.31 -22.01 20.07
CA LYS A 222 54.14 -21.13 21.22
C LYS A 222 54.90 -19.85 20.91
N LEU A 223 54.17 -18.72 20.85
CA LEU A 223 54.77 -17.40 20.77
C LEU A 223 55.71 -17.28 21.99
N GLY A 224 57.02 -17.33 21.72
CA GLY A 224 58.02 -17.08 22.74
C GLY A 224 57.79 -15.69 23.34
N GLU A 225 57.98 -15.61 24.63
CA GLU A 225 57.93 -14.36 25.41
C GLU A 225 59.01 -13.38 24.92
N ASN A 226 58.81 -12.74 23.80
CA ASN A 226 59.59 -11.56 23.44
C ASN A 226 58.98 -10.34 24.14
N LYS A 227 59.51 -10.03 25.31
CA LYS A 227 59.30 -8.73 25.96
C LYS A 227 59.92 -7.65 25.08
N GLN A 228 59.16 -7.18 24.09
CA GLN A 228 59.49 -5.93 23.43
C GLN A 228 59.25 -4.78 24.44
N GLN A 229 60.33 -4.21 24.93
CA GLN A 229 60.25 -2.95 25.68
C GLN A 229 59.84 -1.83 24.73
N PHE A 230 58.64 -1.31 24.93
CA PHE A 230 58.20 -0.11 24.24
C PHE A 230 59.05 1.11 24.72
N PRO A 231 59.49 2.01 23.82
CA PRO A 231 60.19 3.22 24.20
C PRO A 231 59.31 4.13 25.02
N LYS A 232 59.83 4.63 26.15
CA LYS A 232 59.15 5.58 27.00
C LYS A 232 58.90 6.88 26.24
N LEU A 233 57.66 7.29 26.07
CA LEU A 233 57.28 8.62 25.58
C LEU A 233 57.87 9.70 26.51
N LYS A 234 58.71 10.58 25.98
CA LYS A 234 59.14 11.81 26.68
C LYS A 234 57.95 12.78 26.76
N LYS A 235 57.61 13.21 27.98
CA LYS A 235 56.72 14.36 28.17
C LYS A 235 57.41 15.60 27.58
N GLN A 236 56.79 16.27 26.65
CA GLN A 236 57.09 17.65 26.33
C GLN A 236 56.42 18.52 27.40
N GLU A 237 57.20 19.21 28.15
CA GLU A 237 56.75 20.35 28.98
C GLU A 237 56.48 21.55 28.06
N ALA A 238 55.40 22.25 28.34
CA ALA A 238 54.94 23.46 27.64
C ALA A 238 55.80 24.67 27.93
#